data_d8eac8fd1e2d3b8fbae757b047f03c7e
#
_entry.id   d8eac8fd1e2d3b8fbae757b047f03c7e
#
_cell.length_a   1.000
_cell.length_b   1.000
_cell.length_c   1.000
_cell.angle_alpha   90.00
_cell.angle_beta   90.00
_cell.angle_gamma   90.00
#
_symmetry.space_group_name_H-M   'P 1'
#
loop_
_entity.id
_entity.type
_entity.pdbx_description
1 polymer ?
#
loop_
_entity_poly.entity_id
_entity_poly.type
_entity_poly.pdbx_seq_one_letter_code
_entity_poly.pdbx_strand_id
1 'polypeptide(L)'
;MTKKVGLIILDGWGIGKNDHSNAILSAQTPFTHHLNKTAAHATLRTDGEFVGLPEGQMGNSEVGHMNIGAGRVVYQDLVKIHLSIRNNELHKNEVLLAALQHAKKENKNVHFIGLVSNGGVHSHINHLKALVDICEEQELSKDILIVQWKVMICKFIIQHLSKLIFGLRHIIKLSKCAVVHQIKKEETQKEKSSI
;
A
#
# COMPACT_ATOMS: atom_id res chain seq x y z
N MET A 1 -43.41 -20.76 5.01
CA MET A 1 -42.70 -20.88 3.73
C MET A 1 -41.37 -20.15 3.86
N THR A 2 -40.24 -20.84 3.71
CA THR A 2 -38.92 -20.22 3.67
C THR A 2 -38.75 -19.47 2.34
N LYS A 3 -38.49 -18.17 2.41
CA LYS A 3 -38.20 -17.36 1.22
C LYS A 3 -36.85 -17.81 0.65
N LYS A 4 -36.83 -18.15 -0.62
CA LYS A 4 -35.58 -18.47 -1.33
C LYS A 4 -35.01 -17.19 -1.93
N VAL A 5 -33.70 -17.00 -1.83
CA VAL A 5 -32.99 -15.84 -2.38
C VAL A 5 -31.91 -16.35 -3.34
N GLY A 6 -31.78 -15.72 -4.50
CA GLY A 6 -30.70 -15.95 -5.45
C GLY A 6 -29.83 -14.70 -5.57
N LEU A 7 -28.52 -14.86 -5.50
CA LEU A 7 -27.55 -13.83 -5.81
C LEU A 7 -26.87 -14.17 -7.13
N ILE A 8 -26.97 -13.25 -8.10
CA ILE A 8 -26.34 -13.39 -9.42
C ILE A 8 -25.27 -12.30 -9.53
N ILE A 9 -24.01 -12.69 -9.69
CA ILE A 9 -22.87 -11.80 -9.82
C ILE A 9 -22.43 -11.76 -11.28
N LEU A 10 -22.51 -10.57 -11.90
CA LEU A 10 -22.01 -10.31 -13.24
C LEU A 10 -20.67 -9.58 -13.10
N ASP A 11 -19.61 -10.35 -12.94
CA ASP A 11 -18.26 -9.82 -12.74
C ASP A 11 -17.79 -9.00 -13.94
N GLY A 12 -17.26 -7.80 -13.68
CA GLY A 12 -16.90 -6.85 -14.74
C GLY A 12 -18.06 -6.08 -15.37
N TRP A 13 -19.32 -6.34 -14.98
CA TRP A 13 -20.48 -5.61 -15.47
C TRP A 13 -20.63 -4.29 -14.73
N GLY A 14 -20.04 -3.22 -15.27
CA GLY A 14 -20.03 -1.90 -14.64
C GLY A 14 -20.69 -0.81 -15.47
N ILE A 15 -20.81 0.37 -14.88
CA ILE A 15 -21.25 1.58 -15.54
C ILE A 15 -20.03 2.26 -16.16
N GLY A 16 -19.91 2.16 -17.47
CA GLY A 16 -18.81 2.75 -18.24
C GLY A 16 -19.19 4.09 -18.88
N LYS A 17 -18.30 4.61 -19.72
CA LYS A 17 -18.57 5.81 -20.52
C LYS A 17 -19.71 5.56 -21.52
N ASN A 18 -20.42 6.63 -21.86
CA ASN A 18 -21.48 6.57 -22.87
C ASN A 18 -20.91 6.79 -24.27
N ASP A 19 -20.03 5.89 -24.71
CA ASP A 19 -19.40 5.93 -26.04
C ASP A 19 -19.22 4.50 -26.58
N HIS A 20 -18.66 4.40 -27.78
CA HIS A 20 -18.45 3.14 -28.50
C HIS A 20 -17.45 2.18 -27.80
N SER A 21 -16.68 2.64 -26.83
CA SER A 21 -15.76 1.79 -26.05
C SER A 21 -16.49 0.97 -24.99
N ASN A 22 -17.76 1.29 -24.69
CA ASN A 22 -18.58 0.58 -23.73
C ASN A 22 -19.32 -0.57 -24.42
N ALA A 23 -18.75 -1.77 -24.31
CA ALA A 23 -19.32 -2.98 -24.91
C ALA A 23 -20.72 -3.32 -24.37
N ILE A 24 -21.00 -3.05 -23.08
CA ILE A 24 -22.30 -3.29 -22.46
C ILE A 24 -23.37 -2.38 -23.07
N LEU A 25 -23.03 -1.11 -23.29
CA LEU A 25 -23.94 -0.15 -23.93
C LEU A 25 -24.20 -0.49 -25.39
N SER A 26 -23.16 -0.97 -26.10
CA SER A 26 -23.23 -1.32 -27.51
C SER A 26 -23.97 -2.65 -27.76
N ALA A 27 -24.07 -3.51 -26.74
CA ALA A 27 -24.72 -4.81 -26.83
C ALA A 27 -26.25 -4.68 -26.71
N GLN A 28 -26.96 -5.63 -27.33
CA GLN A 28 -28.40 -5.76 -27.15
C GLN A 28 -28.70 -6.46 -25.82
N THR A 29 -29.00 -5.69 -24.78
CA THR A 29 -29.27 -6.18 -23.44
C THR A 29 -30.67 -5.75 -22.94
N PRO A 30 -31.76 -6.17 -23.64
CA PRO A 30 -33.10 -5.65 -23.37
C PRO A 30 -33.60 -5.96 -21.95
N PHE A 31 -33.23 -7.12 -21.40
CA PHE A 31 -33.64 -7.53 -20.06
C PHE A 31 -32.98 -6.68 -18.98
N THR A 32 -31.68 -6.43 -19.04
CA THR A 32 -30.96 -5.57 -18.10
C THR A 32 -31.42 -4.12 -18.21
N HIS A 33 -31.70 -3.62 -19.40
CA HIS A 33 -32.34 -2.33 -19.60
C HIS A 33 -33.73 -2.24 -18.94
N HIS A 34 -34.54 -3.29 -19.05
CA HIS A 34 -35.86 -3.35 -18.39
C HIS A 34 -35.67 -3.35 -16.88
N LEU A 35 -34.78 -4.17 -16.32
CA LEU A 35 -34.52 -4.22 -14.88
C LEU A 35 -34.07 -2.85 -14.33
N ASN A 36 -33.15 -2.18 -15.02
CA ASN A 36 -32.66 -0.86 -14.62
C ASN A 36 -33.76 0.22 -14.59
N LYS A 37 -34.83 0.03 -15.34
CA LYS A 37 -35.97 0.96 -15.36
C LYS A 37 -37.05 0.62 -14.32
N THR A 38 -37.23 -0.65 -14.00
CA THR A 38 -38.41 -1.13 -13.26
C THR A 38 -38.07 -1.68 -11.87
N ALA A 39 -36.86 -2.17 -11.64
CA ALA A 39 -36.42 -2.73 -10.39
C ALA A 39 -35.69 -1.69 -9.52
N ALA A 40 -35.75 -1.87 -8.21
CA ALA A 40 -34.93 -1.10 -7.30
C ALA A 40 -33.44 -1.39 -7.55
N HIS A 41 -32.65 -0.35 -7.71
CA HIS A 41 -31.21 -0.48 -8.00
C HIS A 41 -30.41 0.58 -7.26
N ALA A 42 -29.14 0.29 -7.05
CA ALA A 42 -28.16 1.22 -6.49
C ALA A 42 -26.81 1.03 -7.18
N THR A 43 -25.96 2.03 -7.08
CA THR A 43 -24.59 1.98 -7.59
C THR A 43 -23.60 1.82 -6.42
N LEU A 44 -22.57 1.01 -6.65
CA LEU A 44 -21.47 0.81 -5.70
C LEU A 44 -20.17 1.28 -6.33
N ARG A 45 -19.31 1.88 -5.53
CA ARG A 45 -17.93 2.12 -5.91
C ARG A 45 -17.14 0.82 -5.77
N THR A 46 -16.28 0.56 -6.77
CA THR A 46 -15.49 -0.67 -6.86
C THR A 46 -13.98 -0.39 -6.88
N ASP A 47 -13.56 0.76 -6.35
CA ASP A 47 -12.19 1.24 -6.33
C ASP A 47 -11.77 1.73 -4.95
N GLY A 48 -10.49 1.79 -4.71
CA GLY A 48 -9.89 2.40 -3.53
C GLY A 48 -10.41 1.86 -2.20
N GLU A 49 -10.52 2.72 -1.22
CA GLU A 49 -10.94 2.35 0.15
C GLU A 49 -12.37 1.78 0.22
N PHE A 50 -13.22 2.04 -0.79
CA PHE A 50 -14.58 1.48 -0.86
C PHE A 50 -14.58 -0.06 -1.00
N VAL A 51 -13.49 -0.61 -1.48
CA VAL A 51 -13.28 -2.07 -1.60
C VAL A 51 -12.07 -2.58 -0.80
N GLY A 52 -11.51 -1.74 0.07
CA GLY A 52 -10.41 -2.11 0.95
C GLY A 52 -9.02 -2.02 0.31
N LEU A 53 -8.91 -1.33 -0.82
CA LEU A 53 -7.64 -1.04 -1.52
C LEU A 53 -7.15 0.39 -1.22
N PRO A 54 -5.88 0.71 -1.45
CA PRO A 54 -5.40 2.08 -1.40
C PRO A 54 -6.15 3.00 -2.35
N GLU A 55 -6.26 4.28 -1.98
CA GLU A 55 -6.89 5.29 -2.83
C GLU A 55 -6.23 5.33 -4.22
N GLY A 56 -7.06 5.49 -5.26
CA GLY A 56 -6.63 5.50 -6.66
C GLY A 56 -6.36 4.12 -7.27
N GLN A 57 -6.44 3.05 -6.51
CA GLN A 57 -6.35 1.70 -7.05
C GLN A 57 -7.71 1.20 -7.54
N MET A 58 -7.73 0.70 -8.78
CA MET A 58 -8.89 0.03 -9.36
C MET A 58 -9.14 -1.30 -8.63
N GLY A 59 -10.40 -1.59 -8.34
CA GLY A 59 -10.83 -2.86 -7.77
C GLY A 59 -10.56 -4.05 -8.70
N ASN A 60 -10.67 -5.23 -8.13
CA ASN A 60 -10.56 -6.49 -8.85
C ASN A 60 -11.57 -7.50 -8.30
N SER A 61 -11.71 -8.63 -9.01
CA SER A 61 -12.64 -9.69 -8.65
C SER A 61 -12.39 -10.25 -7.25
N GLU A 62 -11.14 -10.42 -6.85
CA GLU A 62 -10.77 -10.99 -5.55
C GLU A 62 -11.32 -10.16 -4.39
N VAL A 63 -11.00 -8.86 -4.36
CA VAL A 63 -11.48 -7.97 -3.27
C VAL A 63 -12.98 -7.78 -3.32
N GLY A 64 -13.59 -7.74 -4.53
CA GLY A 64 -15.04 -7.63 -4.69
C GLY A 64 -15.78 -8.82 -4.10
N HIS A 65 -15.38 -10.03 -4.45
CA HIS A 65 -15.99 -11.26 -3.93
C HIS A 65 -15.73 -11.43 -2.43
N MET A 66 -14.54 -11.04 -1.94
CA MET A 66 -14.25 -11.04 -0.51
C MET A 66 -15.20 -10.12 0.28
N ASN A 67 -15.45 -8.92 -0.23
CA ASN A 67 -16.35 -7.97 0.41
C ASN A 67 -17.80 -8.46 0.40
N ILE A 68 -18.25 -9.05 -0.72
CA ILE A 68 -19.60 -9.65 -0.82
C ILE A 68 -19.73 -10.80 0.19
N GLY A 69 -18.75 -11.70 0.25
CA GLY A 69 -18.76 -12.82 1.17
C GLY A 69 -18.70 -12.41 2.65
N ALA A 70 -17.95 -11.37 2.96
CA ALA A 70 -17.82 -10.84 4.33
C ALA A 70 -19.00 -9.96 4.75
N GLY A 71 -19.81 -9.47 3.80
CA GLY A 71 -20.88 -8.50 4.06
C GLY A 71 -20.38 -7.14 4.55
N ARG A 72 -19.12 -6.82 4.34
CA ARG A 72 -18.47 -5.56 4.73
C ARG A 72 -17.22 -5.32 3.91
N VAL A 73 -16.69 -4.11 3.95
CA VAL A 73 -15.37 -3.81 3.38
C VAL A 73 -14.28 -4.52 4.18
N VAL A 74 -13.46 -5.30 3.49
CA VAL A 74 -12.29 -6.00 4.05
C VAL A 74 -11.04 -5.24 3.62
N TYR A 75 -10.48 -4.44 4.51
CA TYR A 75 -9.27 -3.68 4.23
C TYR A 75 -8.05 -4.59 4.05
N GLN A 76 -7.30 -4.38 2.97
CA GLN A 76 -5.99 -4.97 2.74
C GLN A 76 -4.99 -4.44 3.80
N ASP A 77 -3.93 -5.21 4.09
CA ASP A 77 -3.00 -4.85 5.16
C ASP A 77 -2.32 -3.49 4.94
N LEU A 78 -2.02 -3.14 3.68
CA LEU A 78 -1.48 -1.83 3.34
C LEU A 78 -2.44 -0.70 3.76
N VAL A 79 -3.74 -0.88 3.51
CA VAL A 79 -4.78 0.10 3.89
C VAL A 79 -4.95 0.15 5.40
N LYS A 80 -4.91 -1.00 6.10
CA LYS A 80 -4.96 -1.03 7.57
C LYS A 80 -3.84 -0.19 8.18
N ILE A 81 -2.61 -0.31 7.65
CA ILE A 81 -1.48 0.51 8.10
C ILE A 81 -1.71 1.99 7.80
N HIS A 82 -2.20 2.33 6.58
CA HIS A 82 -2.55 3.71 6.24
C HIS A 82 -3.58 4.30 7.21
N LEU A 83 -4.65 3.55 7.51
CA LEU A 83 -5.69 3.96 8.45
C LEU A 83 -5.14 4.14 9.86
N SER A 84 -4.32 3.20 10.31
CA SER A 84 -3.67 3.26 11.63
C SER A 84 -2.78 4.50 11.78
N ILE A 85 -2.05 4.89 10.72
CA ILE A 85 -1.26 6.12 10.70
C ILE A 85 -2.19 7.34 10.71
N ARG A 86 -3.19 7.38 9.83
CA ARG A 86 -4.15 8.50 9.69
C ARG A 86 -4.92 8.76 10.99
N ASN A 87 -5.24 7.71 11.73
CA ASN A 87 -5.97 7.77 13.00
C ASN A 87 -5.07 7.90 14.23
N ASN A 88 -3.74 8.05 14.06
CA ASN A 88 -2.75 8.06 15.14
C ASN A 88 -2.79 6.80 16.04
N GLU A 89 -3.20 5.66 15.50
CA GLU A 89 -3.23 4.38 16.21
C GLU A 89 -1.85 3.71 16.21
N LEU A 90 -1.06 3.88 15.13
CA LEU A 90 0.29 3.33 15.03
C LEU A 90 1.21 3.90 16.12
N HIS A 91 1.07 5.17 16.47
CA HIS A 91 1.80 5.83 17.57
C HIS A 91 1.48 5.27 18.96
N LYS A 92 0.36 4.53 19.08
CA LYS A 92 -0.09 3.88 20.32
C LYS A 92 0.14 2.37 20.31
N ASN A 93 0.77 1.83 19.27
CA ASN A 93 0.99 0.39 19.16
C ASN A 93 1.97 -0.07 20.24
N GLU A 94 1.46 -0.82 21.20
CA GLU A 94 2.21 -1.25 22.39
C GLU A 94 3.44 -2.09 22.05
N VAL A 95 3.35 -2.94 21.03
CA VAL A 95 4.46 -3.82 20.61
C VAL A 95 5.58 -2.98 20.00
N LEU A 96 5.23 -2.03 19.14
CA LEU A 96 6.19 -1.10 18.55
C LEU A 96 6.86 -0.26 19.63
N LEU A 97 6.08 0.36 20.50
CA LEU A 97 6.59 1.20 21.59
C LEU A 97 7.49 0.41 22.54
N ALA A 98 7.13 -0.82 22.90
CA ALA A 98 7.96 -1.67 23.76
C ALA A 98 9.31 -1.98 23.11
N ALA A 99 9.33 -2.26 21.78
CA ALA A 99 10.58 -2.48 21.05
C ALA A 99 11.47 -1.23 21.03
N LEU A 100 10.89 -0.05 20.79
CA LEU A 100 11.61 1.22 20.79
C LEU A 100 12.16 1.56 22.19
N GLN A 101 11.35 1.37 23.23
CA GLN A 101 11.78 1.59 24.62
C GLN A 101 12.89 0.64 25.03
N HIS A 102 12.84 -0.63 24.59
CA HIS A 102 13.93 -1.58 24.82
C HIS A 102 15.23 -1.10 24.16
N ALA A 103 15.19 -0.66 22.90
CA ALA A 103 16.35 -0.13 22.20
C ALA A 103 16.93 1.10 22.93
N LYS A 104 16.08 2.02 23.39
CA LYS A 104 16.49 3.21 24.15
C LYS A 104 17.17 2.81 25.47
N LYS A 105 16.55 1.91 26.25
CA LYS A 105 17.07 1.44 27.53
C LYS A 105 18.43 0.77 27.40
N GLU A 106 18.59 -0.09 26.40
CA GLU A 106 19.80 -0.86 26.16
C GLU A 106 20.84 -0.09 25.31
N ASN A 107 20.58 1.17 24.98
CA ASN A 107 21.42 2.01 24.11
C ASN A 107 21.77 1.30 22.79
N LYS A 108 20.75 0.74 22.11
CA LYS A 108 20.87 -0.01 20.86
C LYS A 108 20.22 0.73 19.69
N ASN A 109 20.73 0.50 18.49
CA ASN A 109 20.16 1.05 17.28
C ASN A 109 18.86 0.35 16.89
N VAL A 110 17.94 1.10 16.29
CA VAL A 110 16.73 0.57 15.67
C VAL A 110 16.95 0.42 14.17
N HIS A 111 16.67 -0.76 13.63
CA HIS A 111 16.87 -1.07 12.23
C HIS A 111 15.52 -1.32 11.56
N PHE A 112 15.14 -0.47 10.60
CA PHE A 112 13.98 -0.69 9.72
C PHE A 112 14.44 -1.31 8.41
N ILE A 113 13.92 -2.49 8.12
CA ILE A 113 14.26 -3.23 6.88
C ILE A 113 12.99 -3.40 6.07
N GLY A 114 13.00 -2.91 4.82
CA GLY A 114 11.82 -3.02 3.97
C GLY A 114 11.99 -2.36 2.61
N LEU A 115 10.93 -2.44 1.82
CA LEU A 115 10.87 -1.78 0.52
C LEU A 115 10.46 -0.31 0.71
N VAL A 116 11.30 0.62 0.26
CA VAL A 116 10.95 2.04 0.20
C VAL A 116 10.34 2.33 -1.17
N SER A 117 9.04 2.58 -1.22
CA SER A 117 8.29 2.79 -2.45
C SER A 117 7.18 3.83 -2.25
N ASN A 118 6.89 4.57 -3.31
CA ASN A 118 5.71 5.44 -3.41
C ASN A 118 4.57 4.80 -4.21
N GLY A 119 4.77 3.55 -4.70
CA GLY A 119 3.81 2.88 -5.58
C GLY A 119 2.56 2.35 -4.89
N GLY A 120 2.58 2.17 -3.57
CA GLY A 120 1.39 1.76 -2.79
C GLY A 120 0.87 0.35 -3.10
N VAL A 121 1.73 -0.55 -3.64
CA VAL A 121 1.35 -1.94 -3.92
C VAL A 121 1.82 -2.88 -2.82
N HIS A 122 3.12 -2.90 -2.53
CA HIS A 122 3.71 -3.77 -1.49
C HIS A 122 4.19 -2.99 -0.27
N SER A 123 4.35 -1.69 -0.41
CA SER A 123 4.78 -0.76 0.66
C SER A 123 4.43 0.67 0.27
N HIS A 124 4.52 1.57 1.24
CA HIS A 124 4.36 3.00 0.98
C HIS A 124 5.33 3.79 1.85
N ILE A 125 5.95 4.83 1.24
CA ILE A 125 6.95 5.66 1.93
C ILE A 125 6.39 6.35 3.18
N ASN A 126 5.09 6.63 3.22
CA ASN A 126 4.45 7.24 4.39
C ASN A 126 4.48 6.33 5.63
N HIS A 127 4.55 4.99 5.44
CA HIS A 127 4.72 4.06 6.56
C HIS A 127 6.09 4.24 7.21
N LEU A 128 7.12 4.37 6.39
CA LEU A 128 8.47 4.62 6.89
C LEU A 128 8.58 5.98 7.57
N LYS A 129 7.96 7.03 6.99
CA LYS A 129 7.92 8.37 7.61
C LYS A 129 7.28 8.29 9.00
N ALA A 130 6.10 7.66 9.11
CA ALA A 130 5.42 7.51 10.40
C ALA A 130 6.27 6.74 11.43
N LEU A 131 7.01 5.71 11.01
CA LEU A 131 7.92 5.00 11.92
C LEU A 131 9.08 5.90 12.38
N VAL A 132 9.61 6.74 11.50
CA VAL A 132 10.67 7.70 11.86
C VAL A 132 10.13 8.75 12.83
N ASP A 133 8.93 9.29 12.55
CA ASP A 133 8.28 10.27 13.43
C ASP A 133 8.05 9.69 14.83
N ILE A 134 7.60 8.43 14.93
CA ILE A 134 7.44 7.74 16.22
C ILE A 134 8.79 7.57 16.94
N CYS A 135 9.86 7.24 16.22
CA CYS A 135 11.18 7.15 16.82
C CYS A 135 11.67 8.48 17.35
N GLU A 136 11.39 9.57 16.63
CA GLU A 136 11.73 10.93 17.05
C GLU A 136 10.96 11.33 18.31
N GLU A 137 9.66 11.02 18.39
CA GLU A 137 8.84 11.20 19.59
C GLU A 137 9.38 10.41 20.80
N GLN A 138 10.00 9.24 20.56
CA GLN A 138 10.65 8.42 21.59
C GLN A 138 12.11 8.85 21.86
N GLU A 139 12.58 9.95 21.27
CA GLU A 139 13.95 10.49 21.39
C GLU A 139 15.06 9.51 20.89
N LEU A 140 14.73 8.69 19.89
CA LEU A 140 15.65 7.71 19.26
C LEU A 140 16.22 8.20 17.92
N SER A 141 16.13 9.50 17.62
CA SER A 141 16.48 10.07 16.30
C SER A 141 17.91 9.84 15.84
N LYS A 142 18.84 9.55 16.77
CA LYS A 142 20.25 9.31 16.44
C LYS A 142 20.58 7.87 16.06
N ASP A 143 19.72 6.93 16.40
CA ASP A 143 20.00 5.51 16.40
C ASP A 143 19.16 4.73 15.40
N ILE A 144 18.62 5.41 14.37
CA ILE A 144 17.76 4.79 13.35
C ILE A 144 18.58 4.42 12.13
N LEU A 145 18.51 3.15 11.73
CA LEU A 145 19.07 2.64 10.50
C LEU A 145 17.94 2.15 9.56
N ILE A 146 17.89 2.70 8.37
CA ILE A 146 16.94 2.30 7.33
C ILE A 146 17.68 1.45 6.29
N VAL A 147 17.25 0.20 6.12
CA VAL A 147 17.79 -0.71 5.12
C VAL A 147 16.75 -0.98 4.04
N GLN A 148 17.05 -0.59 2.83
CA GLN A 148 16.18 -0.83 1.68
C GLN A 148 16.47 -2.20 1.05
N TRP A 149 15.44 -3.03 0.87
CA TRP A 149 15.58 -4.40 0.39
C TRP A 149 15.60 -4.54 -1.14
N LYS A 150 15.10 -3.58 -1.94
CA LYS A 150 15.01 -3.72 -3.40
C LYS A 150 15.56 -2.52 -4.17
N VAL A 151 16.53 -2.79 -5.05
CA VAL A 151 17.40 -1.81 -5.71
C VAL A 151 16.78 -1.09 -6.93
N MET A 152 15.68 -1.58 -7.49
CA MET A 152 15.23 -1.17 -8.84
C MET A 152 14.65 0.25 -8.99
N ILE A 153 14.38 0.98 -7.89
CA ILE A 153 13.79 2.33 -7.95
C ILE A 153 14.69 3.39 -7.28
N CYS A 154 15.87 3.00 -6.85
CA CYS A 154 16.71 3.78 -5.94
C CYS A 154 17.28 5.09 -6.48
N LYS A 155 17.65 5.19 -7.76
CA LYS A 155 18.31 6.42 -8.26
C LYS A 155 17.42 7.66 -8.15
N PHE A 156 16.12 7.49 -8.39
CA PHE A 156 15.17 8.61 -8.38
C PHE A 156 14.76 9.03 -6.94
N ILE A 157 14.57 8.05 -6.05
CA ILE A 157 14.09 8.27 -4.68
C ILE A 157 15.19 8.84 -3.78
N ILE A 158 16.43 8.37 -3.88
CA ILE A 158 17.54 8.92 -3.08
C ILE A 158 17.76 10.40 -3.40
N GLN A 159 17.59 10.80 -4.65
CA GLN A 159 17.74 12.20 -5.07
C GLN A 159 16.58 13.09 -4.58
N HIS A 160 15.37 12.54 -4.40
CA HIS A 160 14.21 13.26 -3.84
C HIS A 160 14.15 13.21 -2.31
N LEU A 161 14.50 12.08 -1.69
CA LEU A 161 14.62 11.96 -0.23
C LEU A 161 15.72 12.86 0.33
N SER A 162 16.84 13.02 -0.37
CA SER A 162 17.88 13.97 0.06
C SER A 162 17.40 15.42 0.08
N LYS A 163 16.41 15.79 -0.73
CA LYS A 163 15.80 17.13 -0.72
C LYS A 163 14.70 17.28 0.35
N LEU A 164 13.96 16.21 0.66
CA LEU A 164 12.89 16.20 1.66
C LEU A 164 13.44 16.08 3.10
N ILE A 165 14.57 15.42 3.27
CA ILE A 165 15.20 15.10 4.57
C ILE A 165 16.31 16.07 4.92
N PHE A 166 16.34 17.26 4.32
CA PHE A 166 17.37 18.29 4.63
C PHE A 166 17.33 18.77 6.09
N GLY A 167 16.26 18.43 6.85
CA GLY A 167 16.19 18.65 8.31
C GLY A 167 16.77 17.51 9.16
N LEU A 168 16.95 16.31 8.61
CA LEU A 168 17.39 15.09 9.32
C LEU A 168 18.82 14.70 8.90
N ARG A 169 19.80 15.53 9.25
CA ARG A 169 21.20 15.36 8.85
C ARG A 169 21.88 14.03 9.26
N HIS A 170 21.26 13.19 10.07
CA HIS A 170 21.87 12.00 10.65
C HIS A 170 21.41 10.66 10.03
N ILE A 171 20.25 10.61 9.35
CA ILE A 171 19.66 9.36 8.85
C ILE A 171 20.36 8.81 7.59
N ILE A 172 21.07 9.66 6.83
CA ILE A 172 21.58 9.31 5.49
C ILE A 172 23.03 8.78 5.49
N LYS A 173 23.75 8.80 6.59
CA LYS A 173 25.17 8.42 6.58
C LYS A 173 25.43 6.94 6.25
N LEU A 174 24.40 6.09 6.33
CA LEU A 174 24.49 4.63 6.11
C LEU A 174 23.92 4.14 4.79
N SER A 175 23.09 4.93 4.10
CA SER A 175 22.56 4.53 2.78
C SER A 175 23.64 4.41 1.71
N LYS A 176 24.73 5.16 1.82
CA LYS A 176 25.85 5.07 0.87
C LYS A 176 26.66 3.76 1.01
N CYS A 177 26.82 3.22 2.22
CA CYS A 177 27.64 2.01 2.40
C CYS A 177 26.90 0.71 2.02
N ALA A 178 25.65 0.55 2.42
CA ALA A 178 24.87 -0.66 2.14
C ALA A 178 24.42 -0.74 0.66
N VAL A 179 24.01 0.38 0.08
CA VAL A 179 23.62 0.47 -1.33
C VAL A 179 24.83 0.28 -2.27
N VAL A 180 25.98 0.83 -1.94
CA VAL A 180 27.22 0.66 -2.74
C VAL A 180 27.70 -0.79 -2.69
N HIS A 181 27.57 -1.49 -1.56
CA HIS A 181 28.00 -2.88 -1.44
C HIS A 181 27.09 -3.83 -2.25
N GLN A 182 25.79 -3.54 -2.34
CA GLN A 182 24.84 -4.34 -3.12
C GLN A 182 24.98 -4.09 -4.63
N ILE A 183 25.15 -2.85 -5.05
CA ILE A 183 25.40 -2.50 -6.46
C ILE A 183 26.69 -3.18 -6.96
N LYS A 184 27.77 -3.16 -6.20
CA LYS A 184 29.01 -3.87 -6.58
C LYS A 184 28.82 -5.37 -6.69
N LYS A 185 27.99 -6.02 -5.85
CA LYS A 185 27.70 -7.45 -5.98
C LYS A 185 26.89 -7.79 -7.22
N GLU A 186 25.91 -6.97 -7.60
CA GLU A 186 25.09 -7.19 -8.79
C GLU A 186 25.85 -6.93 -10.09
N GLU A 187 26.73 -5.93 -10.14
CA GLU A 187 27.63 -5.70 -11.26
C GLU A 187 28.60 -6.88 -11.45
N THR A 188 29.17 -7.40 -10.37
CA THR A 188 30.06 -8.57 -10.41
C THR A 188 29.36 -9.87 -10.79
N GLN A 189 28.04 -10.01 -10.48
CA GLN A 189 27.24 -11.15 -10.94
C GLN A 189 26.84 -11.03 -12.41
N LYS A 190 26.55 -9.83 -12.91
CA LYS A 190 26.24 -9.60 -14.33
C LYS A 190 27.46 -9.85 -15.21
N GLU A 191 28.65 -9.43 -14.80
CA GLU A 191 29.89 -9.72 -15.52
C GLU A 191 30.21 -11.23 -15.58
N LYS A 192 29.87 -11.98 -14.51
CA LYS A 192 30.06 -13.45 -14.48
C LYS A 192 29.01 -14.25 -15.26
N SER A 193 27.85 -13.64 -15.59
CA SER A 193 26.80 -14.29 -16.38
C SER A 193 26.88 -13.95 -17.88
N SER A 194 27.83 -13.11 -18.28
CA SER A 194 28.08 -12.71 -19.68
C SER A 194 29.39 -13.29 -20.25
N ILE A 195 30.04 -14.22 -19.54
CA ILE A 195 31.12 -15.09 -19.97
C ILE A 195 30.63 -16.53 -20.03
#